data_3c02a6b378ca27ed6b3340df4b3d54c8
#
_entry.id   3c02a6b378ca27ed6b3340df4b3d54c8
#
_cell.length_a   1.000
_cell.length_b   1.000
_cell.length_c   1.000
_cell.angle_alpha   90.00
_cell.angle_beta   90.00
_cell.angle_gamma   90.00
#
_symmetry.space_group_name_H-M   'P 1'
#
loop_
_entity.id
_entity.type
_entity.pdbx_description
1 polymer ?
#
loop_
_entity_poly.entity_id
_entity_poly.type
_entity_poly.pdbx_seq_one_letter_code
_entity_poly.pdbx_strand_id
1 'polypeptide(L)'
;KDPEFSILKIVWKTVMNLIVKVALSPLKIVGNVATAGAGAIGFDLGKNDEVVVDATSKTFTSEQYAKACKMTEALAKDSKLSLTFTQFYNPAELAKEYKLHKLKSEFYKQTQGKTELNDIDERAILEIKDNDEAFKEFAKANDASIDMKAVKKELSTLASERNQDLLKVLKQQKGVTKKNIKVLTAPAKDLQNHRGKPMYKVTIDVQ
;
A
#
# COMPACT_ATOMS: atom_id res chain seq x y z
N LYS A 1 9.12 -24.71 15.43
CA LYS A 1 9.51 -23.28 15.61
C LYS A 1 9.55 -22.69 14.22
N ASP A 2 8.50 -21.95 13.84
CA ASP A 2 8.34 -21.36 12.51
C ASP A 2 9.37 -20.26 12.27
N PRO A 3 10.24 -20.37 11.27
CA PRO A 3 11.20 -19.34 10.91
C PRO A 3 10.54 -18.07 10.35
N GLU A 4 9.33 -18.16 9.82
CA GLU A 4 8.59 -17.02 9.28
C GLU A 4 8.26 -15.93 10.33
N PHE A 5 8.01 -16.32 11.58
CA PHE A 5 7.76 -15.38 12.68
C PHE A 5 8.99 -14.54 13.05
N SER A 6 10.19 -15.04 12.76
CA SER A 6 11.45 -14.35 13.09
C SER A 6 11.78 -13.26 12.08
N ILE A 7 11.53 -13.50 10.79
CA ILE A 7 11.81 -12.54 9.70
C ILE A 7 10.87 -11.35 9.78
N LEU A 8 9.58 -11.59 9.99
CA LEU A 8 8.58 -10.52 10.20
C LEU A 8 8.95 -9.62 11.40
N LYS A 9 9.48 -10.19 12.49
CA LYS A 9 9.91 -9.44 13.66
C LYS A 9 11.15 -8.58 13.39
N ILE A 10 12.08 -9.06 12.56
CA ILE A 10 13.31 -8.34 12.19
C ILE A 10 12.97 -7.20 11.22
N VAL A 11 12.20 -7.47 10.19
CA VAL A 11 11.72 -6.45 9.24
C VAL A 11 10.91 -5.38 9.95
N TRP A 12 10.00 -5.77 10.85
CA TRP A 12 9.20 -4.87 11.67
C TRP A 12 10.06 -3.96 12.56
N LYS A 13 11.07 -4.54 13.24
CA LYS A 13 11.97 -3.75 14.09
C LYS A 13 12.84 -2.78 13.30
N THR A 14 13.25 -3.17 12.10
CA THR A 14 14.04 -2.33 11.18
C THR A 14 13.20 -1.18 10.63
N VAL A 15 11.97 -1.46 10.17
CA VAL A 15 11.01 -0.46 9.69
C VAL A 15 10.65 0.54 10.80
N MET A 16 10.34 0.06 12.00
CA MET A 16 10.02 0.95 13.13
C MET A 16 11.21 1.82 13.55
N ASN A 17 12.43 1.30 13.56
CA ASN A 17 13.62 2.10 13.85
C ASN A 17 13.90 3.15 12.77
N LEU A 18 13.56 2.87 11.49
CA LEU A 18 13.69 3.82 10.39
C LEU A 18 12.64 4.94 10.50
N ILE A 19 11.40 4.58 10.80
CA ILE A 19 10.28 5.53 10.99
C ILE A 19 10.59 6.49 12.15
N VAL A 20 11.09 5.99 13.26
CA VAL A 20 11.47 6.83 14.42
C VAL A 20 12.60 7.79 14.05
N LYS A 21 13.60 7.36 13.27
CA LYS A 21 14.70 8.23 12.83
C LYS A 21 14.26 9.29 11.83
N VAL A 22 13.33 8.99 10.94
CA VAL A 22 12.80 9.95 9.94
C VAL A 22 11.87 10.97 10.60
N ALA A 23 11.07 10.56 11.58
CA ALA A 23 10.19 11.47 12.33
C ALA A 23 10.95 12.51 13.18
N LEU A 24 12.23 12.30 13.46
CA LEU A 24 13.07 13.22 14.23
C LEU A 24 13.85 14.24 13.37
N SER A 25 13.73 14.19 12.04
CA SER A 25 14.37 15.17 11.17
C SER A 25 13.50 16.42 11.00
N PRO A 26 13.96 17.62 11.36
CA PRO A 26 13.19 18.85 11.18
C PRO A 26 13.19 19.24 9.70
N LEU A 27 12.18 18.81 8.94
CA LEU A 27 11.93 19.28 7.59
C LEU A 27 11.14 20.59 7.65
N LYS A 28 11.74 21.68 7.22
CA LYS A 28 11.07 22.97 6.99
C LYS A 28 9.99 22.79 5.95
N ILE A 29 8.75 22.99 6.34
CA ILE A 29 7.57 22.98 5.46
C ILE A 29 7.32 24.42 5.01
N VAL A 30 7.43 24.68 3.72
CA VAL A 30 6.98 25.91 3.07
C VAL A 30 5.82 25.53 2.15
N GLY A 31 4.65 26.11 2.38
CA GLY A 31 3.51 25.97 1.48
C GLY A 31 2.17 26.38 2.11
N ASN A 32 1.58 27.44 1.58
CA ASN A 32 0.25 27.98 1.95
C ASN A 32 -0.87 27.16 1.31
N VAL A 33 -1.85 26.73 2.06
CA VAL A 33 -3.20 26.48 1.54
C VAL A 33 -4.26 26.83 2.58
N ALA A 34 -5.15 27.72 2.17
CA ALA A 34 -6.32 28.10 2.91
C ALA A 34 -7.50 27.17 2.57
N THR A 35 -7.87 26.30 3.50
CA THR A 35 -9.22 25.79 3.60
C THR A 35 -9.69 26.07 5.02
N ALA A 36 -10.88 26.65 5.15
CA ALA A 36 -11.42 27.13 6.40
C ALA A 36 -11.44 26.03 7.47
N GLY A 37 -10.63 26.18 8.51
CA GLY A 37 -10.52 25.26 9.64
C GLY A 37 -9.17 24.52 9.74
N ALA A 38 -8.54 24.11 8.64
CA ALA A 38 -7.26 23.40 8.66
C ALA A 38 -6.05 24.35 8.52
N GLY A 39 -6.26 25.56 8.05
CA GLY A 39 -5.20 26.55 7.79
C GLY A 39 -4.47 27.07 9.03
N ALA A 40 -5.04 26.93 10.22
CA ALA A 40 -4.40 27.37 11.47
C ALA A 40 -3.28 26.41 11.95
N ILE A 41 -3.19 25.18 11.39
CA ILE A 41 -2.28 24.14 11.89
C ILE A 41 -1.06 23.94 10.99
N GLY A 42 -0.95 24.70 9.87
CA GLY A 42 0.21 24.62 8.94
C GLY A 42 0.32 23.24 8.25
N PHE A 43 -0.78 22.56 8.03
CA PHE A 43 -0.83 21.27 7.34
C PHE A 43 -1.34 21.48 5.91
N ASP A 44 -0.43 21.39 4.94
CA ASP A 44 -0.77 21.45 3.51
C ASP A 44 -1.18 20.06 3.02
N LEU A 45 -2.46 19.72 3.16
CA LEU A 45 -3.03 18.51 2.55
C LEU A 45 -3.32 18.66 1.05
N GLY A 46 -3.23 19.87 0.50
CA GLY A 46 -3.67 20.17 -0.86
C GLY A 46 -2.84 19.56 -1.99
N LYS A 47 -1.63 19.05 -1.71
CA LYS A 47 -0.75 18.43 -2.72
C LYS A 47 -0.14 17.08 -2.31
N ASN A 48 -0.31 16.64 -1.07
CA ASN A 48 0.37 15.46 -0.52
C ASN A 48 -0.54 14.50 0.27
N ASP A 49 -1.82 14.56 0.02
CA ASP A 49 -2.86 13.75 0.69
C ASP A 49 -2.99 12.32 0.15
N GLU A 50 -2.08 11.91 -0.72
CA GLU A 50 -2.10 10.60 -1.36
C GLU A 50 -0.86 9.77 -1.00
N VAL A 51 -1.08 8.50 -0.65
CA VAL A 51 0.00 7.50 -0.50
C VAL A 51 -0.19 6.45 -1.59
N VAL A 52 0.61 6.55 -2.65
CA VAL A 52 0.61 5.55 -3.74
C VAL A 52 1.19 4.25 -3.21
N VAL A 53 0.55 3.13 -3.53
CA VAL A 53 0.95 1.79 -3.08
C VAL A 53 1.15 0.86 -4.26
N ASP A 54 1.92 -0.21 -4.05
CA ASP A 54 2.05 -1.26 -5.05
C ASP A 54 0.77 -2.10 -5.11
N ALA A 55 0.37 -2.44 -6.32
CA ALA A 55 -0.82 -3.22 -6.59
C ALA A 55 -0.75 -4.63 -6.00
N THR A 56 0.42 -5.24 -6.02
CA THR A 56 0.66 -6.65 -5.69
C THR A 56 1.18 -6.85 -4.26
N SER A 57 1.66 -5.79 -3.59
CA SER A 57 2.18 -5.85 -2.23
C SER A 57 1.09 -5.67 -1.17
N LYS A 58 1.13 -6.48 -0.13
CA LYS A 58 0.32 -6.31 1.08
C LYS A 58 0.95 -5.37 2.11
N THR A 59 2.24 -5.10 1.98
CA THR A 59 3.02 -4.25 2.89
C THR A 59 3.41 -2.95 2.20
N PHE A 60 3.63 -1.92 3.00
CA PHE A 60 4.12 -0.63 2.54
C PHE A 60 5.65 -0.61 2.54
N THR A 61 6.24 0.18 1.66
CA THR A 61 7.66 0.52 1.78
C THR A 61 7.88 1.44 2.99
N SER A 62 9.13 1.53 3.45
CA SER A 62 9.48 2.44 4.56
C SER A 62 9.13 3.89 4.25
N GLU A 63 9.25 4.31 2.99
CA GLU A 63 8.89 5.65 2.53
C GLU A 63 7.37 5.89 2.57
N GLN A 64 6.58 4.91 2.13
CA GLN A 64 5.11 4.98 2.19
C GLN A 64 4.62 5.04 3.63
N TYR A 65 5.19 4.23 4.54
CA TYR A 65 4.88 4.31 5.97
C TYR A 65 5.26 5.67 6.55
N ALA A 66 6.47 6.18 6.26
CA ALA A 66 6.91 7.48 6.74
C ALA A 66 5.96 8.60 6.29
N LYS A 67 5.51 8.57 5.03
CA LYS A 67 4.54 9.52 4.48
C LYS A 67 3.21 9.44 5.21
N ALA A 68 2.67 8.23 5.41
CA ALA A 68 1.40 8.03 6.11
C ALA A 68 1.49 8.46 7.59
N CYS A 69 2.58 8.11 8.29
CA CYS A 69 2.80 8.51 9.68
C CYS A 69 2.94 10.04 9.84
N LYS A 70 3.60 10.71 8.91
CA LYS A 70 3.71 12.17 8.91
C LYS A 70 2.35 12.86 8.87
N MET A 71 1.39 12.30 8.14
CA MET A 71 0.03 12.84 8.07
C MET A 71 -0.68 12.78 9.44
N THR A 72 -0.31 11.83 10.32
CA THR A 72 -0.89 11.73 11.66
C THR A 72 -0.36 12.75 12.66
N GLU A 73 0.70 13.49 12.35
CA GLU A 73 1.26 14.50 13.25
C GLU A 73 0.25 15.61 13.61
N ALA A 74 -0.72 15.86 12.73
CA ALA A 74 -1.81 16.79 12.98
C ALA A 74 -2.64 16.39 14.21
N LEU A 75 -2.87 15.08 14.40
CA LEU A 75 -3.65 14.55 15.54
C LEU A 75 -2.94 14.74 16.89
N ALA A 76 -1.62 14.87 16.89
CA ALA A 76 -0.87 15.16 18.10
C ALA A 76 -0.97 16.64 18.52
N LYS A 77 -1.32 17.53 17.57
CA LYS A 77 -1.45 18.96 17.77
C LYS A 77 -2.88 19.38 18.15
N ASP A 78 -3.87 18.67 17.60
CA ASP A 78 -5.28 18.95 17.87
C ASP A 78 -6.08 17.65 18.00
N SER A 79 -6.59 17.40 19.21
CA SER A 79 -7.37 16.20 19.54
C SER A 79 -8.79 16.18 18.94
N LYS A 80 -9.25 17.30 18.37
CA LYS A 80 -10.55 17.41 17.69
C LYS A 80 -10.48 16.93 16.25
N LEU A 81 -9.26 16.74 15.70
CA LEU A 81 -9.09 16.24 14.35
C LEU A 81 -9.28 14.73 14.27
N SER A 82 -9.79 14.29 13.15
CA SER A 82 -9.82 12.88 12.75
C SER A 82 -9.30 12.72 11.32
N LEU A 83 -8.59 11.62 11.07
CA LEU A 83 -8.05 11.26 9.78
C LEU A 83 -8.72 10.00 9.25
N THR A 84 -9.09 10.04 7.99
CA THR A 84 -9.57 8.86 7.26
C THR A 84 -8.66 8.60 6.06
N PHE A 85 -8.00 7.45 6.07
CA PHE A 85 -7.24 6.91 4.95
C PHE A 85 -8.16 6.02 4.13
N THR A 86 -8.51 6.44 2.92
CA THR A 86 -9.40 5.68 2.04
C THR A 86 -8.60 5.08 0.88
N GLN A 87 -8.57 3.77 0.81
CA GLN A 87 -7.89 3.03 -0.25
C GLN A 87 -8.70 3.07 -1.55
N PHE A 88 -8.03 3.46 -2.65
CA PHE A 88 -8.54 3.45 -4.02
C PHE A 88 -7.71 2.55 -4.91
N TYR A 89 -8.36 1.74 -5.70
CA TYR A 89 -7.81 0.93 -6.78
C TYR A 89 -8.93 0.56 -7.76
N ASN A 90 -8.59 0.25 -9.01
CA ASN A 90 -9.58 -0.31 -9.95
C ASN A 90 -9.53 -1.84 -9.87
N PRO A 91 -10.59 -2.52 -9.39
CA PRO A 91 -10.56 -3.98 -9.22
C PRO A 91 -10.34 -4.74 -10.53
N ALA A 92 -10.81 -4.22 -11.66
CA ALA A 92 -10.68 -4.88 -12.94
C ALA A 92 -9.27 -4.74 -13.53
N GLU A 93 -8.68 -3.54 -13.41
CA GLU A 93 -7.31 -3.27 -13.84
C GLU A 93 -6.32 -4.04 -12.96
N LEU A 94 -6.48 -3.94 -11.64
CA LEU A 94 -5.65 -4.64 -10.69
C LEU A 94 -5.69 -6.16 -10.85
N ALA A 95 -6.87 -6.72 -11.15
CA ALA A 95 -6.99 -8.16 -11.39
C ALA A 95 -6.23 -8.61 -12.65
N LYS A 96 -6.14 -7.78 -13.68
CA LYS A 96 -5.33 -8.06 -14.87
C LYS A 96 -3.84 -8.03 -14.56
N GLU A 97 -3.38 -7.01 -13.84
CA GLU A 97 -1.98 -6.88 -13.41
C GLU A 97 -1.57 -8.05 -12.51
N TYR A 98 -2.41 -8.40 -11.56
CA TYR A 98 -2.16 -9.51 -10.65
C TYR A 98 -2.13 -10.87 -11.36
N LYS A 99 -3.04 -11.08 -12.34
CA LYS A 99 -3.01 -12.25 -13.21
C LYS A 99 -1.70 -12.34 -13.99
N LEU A 100 -1.27 -11.21 -14.58
CA LEU A 100 -0.02 -11.14 -15.32
C LEU A 100 1.17 -11.45 -14.41
N HIS A 101 1.21 -10.90 -13.21
CA HIS A 101 2.25 -11.19 -12.22
C HIS A 101 2.28 -12.69 -11.84
N LYS A 102 1.12 -13.31 -11.63
CA LYS A 102 1.04 -14.76 -11.38
C LYS A 102 1.60 -15.58 -12.55
N LEU A 103 1.26 -15.22 -13.79
CA LEU A 103 1.80 -15.88 -14.98
C LEU A 103 3.32 -15.74 -15.07
N LYS A 104 3.87 -14.55 -14.79
CA LYS A 104 5.31 -14.33 -14.75
C LYS A 104 5.98 -15.15 -13.63
N SER A 105 5.37 -15.23 -12.47
CA SER A 105 5.87 -16.03 -11.34
C SER A 105 5.91 -17.51 -11.67
N GLU A 106 4.86 -18.06 -12.27
CA GLU A 106 4.84 -19.47 -12.69
C GLU A 106 5.83 -19.74 -13.85
N PHE A 107 5.95 -18.85 -14.80
CA PHE A 107 6.95 -18.93 -15.87
C PHE A 107 8.37 -18.94 -15.29
N TYR A 108 8.65 -18.05 -14.32
CA TYR A 108 9.95 -17.97 -13.66
C TYR A 108 10.25 -19.26 -12.89
N LYS A 109 9.28 -19.75 -12.09
CA LYS A 109 9.43 -21.01 -11.36
C LYS A 109 9.76 -22.18 -12.30
N GLN A 110 9.03 -22.30 -13.40
CA GLN A 110 9.23 -23.39 -14.36
C GLN A 110 10.60 -23.28 -15.04
N THR A 111 11.02 -22.09 -15.47
CA THR A 111 12.30 -21.89 -16.17
C THR A 111 13.51 -22.00 -15.26
N GLN A 112 13.36 -21.66 -13.98
CA GLN A 112 14.45 -21.73 -12.99
C GLN A 112 14.44 -23.00 -12.14
N GLY A 113 13.44 -23.88 -12.33
CA GLY A 113 13.28 -25.11 -11.54
C GLY A 113 13.02 -24.85 -10.05
N LYS A 114 12.34 -23.73 -9.72
CA LYS A 114 12.06 -23.32 -8.34
C LYS A 114 10.64 -23.66 -7.94
N THR A 115 10.43 -24.01 -6.68
CA THR A 115 9.11 -24.20 -6.06
C THR A 115 8.71 -23.02 -5.19
N GLU A 116 9.67 -22.37 -4.55
CA GLU A 116 9.49 -21.20 -3.69
C GLU A 116 10.25 -20.00 -4.25
N LEU A 117 9.74 -18.81 -4.01
CA LEU A 117 10.30 -17.54 -4.46
C LEU A 117 10.78 -16.73 -3.25
N ASN A 118 11.89 -16.02 -3.44
CA ASN A 118 12.43 -15.07 -2.47
C ASN A 118 12.45 -13.65 -3.06
N ASP A 119 12.89 -12.66 -2.28
CA ASP A 119 12.88 -11.25 -2.70
C ASP A 119 13.73 -10.97 -3.95
N ILE A 120 14.77 -11.77 -4.21
CA ILE A 120 15.61 -11.66 -5.43
C ILE A 120 14.82 -12.18 -6.62
N ASP A 121 14.11 -13.30 -6.45
CA ASP A 121 13.26 -13.87 -7.47
C ASP A 121 12.12 -12.94 -7.85
N GLU A 122 11.48 -12.30 -6.87
CA GLU A 122 10.42 -11.32 -7.11
C GLU A 122 10.90 -10.14 -7.97
N ARG A 123 12.12 -9.65 -7.74
CA ARG A 123 12.73 -8.62 -8.59
C ARG A 123 12.96 -9.12 -10.01
N ALA A 124 13.49 -10.35 -10.17
CA ALA A 124 13.70 -10.95 -11.48
C ALA A 124 12.37 -11.16 -12.24
N ILE A 125 11.30 -11.53 -11.53
CA ILE A 125 9.95 -11.68 -12.10
C ILE A 125 9.43 -10.35 -12.63
N LEU A 126 9.65 -9.23 -11.92
CA LEU A 126 9.27 -7.90 -12.37
C LEU A 126 10.01 -7.46 -13.65
N GLU A 127 11.24 -7.93 -13.86
CA GLU A 127 12.04 -7.64 -15.05
C GLU A 127 11.61 -8.44 -16.30
N ILE A 128 10.78 -9.48 -16.16
CA ILE A 128 10.26 -10.25 -17.30
C ILE A 128 9.38 -9.33 -18.14
N LYS A 129 9.80 -9.13 -19.40
CA LYS A 129 9.07 -8.26 -20.34
C LYS A 129 7.83 -8.96 -20.87
N ASP A 130 6.72 -8.23 -20.96
CA ASP A 130 5.46 -8.74 -21.48
C ASP A 130 5.55 -9.14 -22.98
N ASN A 131 6.53 -8.58 -23.70
CA ASN A 131 6.78 -8.87 -25.11
C ASN A 131 7.85 -9.95 -25.35
N ASP A 132 8.37 -10.58 -24.30
CA ASP A 132 9.27 -11.74 -24.44
C ASP A 132 8.51 -12.91 -25.10
N GLU A 133 9.09 -13.50 -26.15
CA GLU A 133 8.39 -14.52 -26.95
C GLU A 133 8.13 -15.80 -26.13
N ALA A 134 9.10 -16.25 -25.33
CA ALA A 134 8.93 -17.46 -24.51
C ALA A 134 7.86 -17.23 -23.45
N PHE A 135 7.86 -16.05 -22.82
CA PHE A 135 6.81 -15.69 -21.88
C PHE A 135 5.42 -15.58 -22.53
N LYS A 136 5.31 -14.99 -23.74
CA LYS A 136 4.04 -14.91 -24.46
C LYS A 136 3.44 -16.27 -24.78
N GLU A 137 4.28 -17.19 -25.25
CA GLU A 137 3.84 -18.56 -25.52
C GLU A 137 3.36 -19.26 -24.25
N PHE A 138 4.14 -19.15 -23.17
CA PHE A 138 3.76 -19.66 -21.86
C PHE A 138 2.46 -19.06 -21.36
N ALA A 139 2.33 -17.73 -21.41
CA ALA A 139 1.14 -17.01 -20.94
C ALA A 139 -0.09 -17.42 -21.73
N LYS A 140 0.00 -17.55 -23.06
CA LYS A 140 -1.10 -18.01 -23.92
C LYS A 140 -1.53 -19.44 -23.56
N ALA A 141 -0.60 -20.34 -23.31
CA ALA A 141 -0.90 -21.72 -22.95
C ALA A 141 -1.55 -21.84 -21.56
N ASN A 142 -1.19 -20.94 -20.63
CA ASN A 142 -1.60 -21.01 -19.23
C ASN A 142 -2.68 -19.97 -18.83
N ASP A 143 -3.13 -19.12 -19.74
CA ASP A 143 -4.09 -18.05 -19.44
C ASP A 143 -5.39 -18.57 -18.82
N ALA A 144 -5.90 -19.69 -19.29
CA ALA A 144 -7.12 -20.33 -18.80
C ALA A 144 -6.97 -21.01 -17.44
N SER A 145 -5.73 -21.29 -17.01
CA SER A 145 -5.46 -21.95 -15.71
C SER A 145 -5.67 -21.03 -14.53
N ILE A 146 -5.69 -19.71 -14.75
CA ILE A 146 -5.87 -18.73 -13.69
C ILE A 146 -7.34 -18.33 -13.55
N ASP A 147 -7.97 -18.78 -12.47
CA ASP A 147 -9.35 -18.40 -12.13
C ASP A 147 -9.44 -16.92 -11.71
N MET A 148 -10.10 -16.12 -12.53
CA MET A 148 -10.32 -14.69 -12.26
C MET A 148 -11.23 -14.42 -11.06
N LYS A 149 -12.07 -15.38 -10.64
CA LYS A 149 -12.82 -15.24 -9.38
C LYS A 149 -11.90 -15.38 -8.18
N ALA A 150 -10.99 -16.36 -8.22
CA ALA A 150 -9.97 -16.56 -7.18
C ALA A 150 -9.07 -15.32 -7.10
N VAL A 151 -8.59 -14.80 -8.23
CA VAL A 151 -7.80 -13.56 -8.31
C VAL A 151 -8.51 -12.38 -7.65
N LYS A 152 -9.78 -12.13 -7.98
CA LYS A 152 -10.55 -11.03 -7.37
C LYS A 152 -10.72 -11.20 -5.85
N LYS A 153 -10.92 -12.43 -5.39
CA LYS A 153 -11.02 -12.73 -3.95
C LYS A 153 -9.69 -12.48 -3.24
N GLU A 154 -8.59 -12.94 -3.81
CA GLU A 154 -7.24 -12.69 -3.27
C GLU A 154 -6.94 -11.19 -3.19
N LEU A 155 -7.26 -10.42 -4.22
CA LEU A 155 -7.08 -8.97 -4.21
C LEU A 155 -7.92 -8.26 -3.14
N SER A 156 -9.15 -8.72 -2.92
CA SER A 156 -9.98 -8.19 -1.84
C SER A 156 -9.39 -8.49 -0.46
N THR A 157 -8.83 -9.69 -0.29
CA THR A 157 -8.12 -10.07 0.93
C THR A 157 -6.86 -9.22 1.12
N LEU A 158 -6.05 -9.08 0.07
CA LEU A 158 -4.85 -8.25 0.05
C LEU A 158 -5.16 -6.79 0.44
N ALA A 159 -6.22 -6.22 -0.13
CA ALA A 159 -6.65 -4.86 0.19
C ALA A 159 -7.07 -4.73 1.67
N SER A 160 -7.74 -5.73 2.22
CA SER A 160 -8.14 -5.77 3.63
C SER A 160 -6.93 -5.91 4.57
N GLU A 161 -5.98 -6.78 4.24
CA GLU A 161 -4.75 -6.98 5.01
C GLU A 161 -3.90 -5.70 5.00
N ARG A 162 -3.79 -5.03 3.85
CA ARG A 162 -3.10 -3.74 3.73
C ARG A 162 -3.72 -2.67 4.61
N ASN A 163 -5.05 -2.58 4.67
CA ASN A 163 -5.75 -1.66 5.56
C ASN A 163 -5.46 -1.95 7.04
N GLN A 164 -5.44 -3.24 7.42
CA GLN A 164 -5.15 -3.64 8.80
C GLN A 164 -3.70 -3.34 9.18
N ASP A 165 -2.76 -3.59 8.27
CA ASP A 165 -1.34 -3.33 8.48
C ASP A 165 -1.08 -1.81 8.63
N LEU A 166 -1.61 -0.99 7.73
CA LEU A 166 -1.52 0.46 7.85
C LEU A 166 -2.11 0.95 9.17
N LEU A 167 -3.33 0.52 9.51
CA LEU A 167 -3.99 0.93 10.75
C LEU A 167 -3.17 0.54 11.99
N LYS A 168 -2.52 -0.62 11.97
CA LYS A 168 -1.64 -1.08 13.06
C LYS A 168 -0.45 -0.15 13.26
N VAL A 169 0.19 0.29 12.16
CA VAL A 169 1.32 1.24 12.21
C VAL A 169 0.86 2.62 12.68
N LEU A 170 -0.24 3.13 12.12
CA LEU A 170 -0.75 4.46 12.47
C LEU A 170 -1.16 4.55 13.95
N LYS A 171 -1.73 3.49 14.53
CA LYS A 171 -2.10 3.46 15.96
C LYS A 171 -0.93 3.57 16.93
N GLN A 172 0.30 3.40 16.46
CA GLN A 172 1.49 3.56 17.29
C GLN A 172 2.01 5.00 17.31
N GLN A 173 1.43 5.88 16.48
CA GLN A 173 1.84 7.28 16.40
C GLN A 173 1.24 8.11 17.53
N LYS A 174 2.01 9.12 17.98
CA LYS A 174 1.58 10.03 19.05
C LYS A 174 0.28 10.77 18.64
N GLY A 175 -0.67 10.84 19.55
CA GLY A 175 -1.96 11.52 19.33
C GLY A 175 -3.00 10.68 18.58
N VAL A 176 -2.62 9.52 18.05
CA VAL A 176 -3.55 8.62 17.36
C VAL A 176 -4.30 7.75 18.35
N THR A 177 -5.62 7.71 18.20
CA THR A 177 -6.56 6.89 18.99
C THR A 177 -7.47 6.11 18.07
N LYS A 178 -8.22 5.13 18.61
CA LYS A 178 -9.24 4.41 17.84
C LYS A 178 -10.37 5.31 17.32
N LYS A 179 -10.58 6.48 17.93
CA LYS A 179 -11.68 7.40 17.61
C LYS A 179 -11.32 8.35 16.46
N ASN A 180 -10.05 8.75 16.37
CA ASN A 180 -9.60 9.80 15.44
C ASN A 180 -8.83 9.28 14.23
N ILE A 181 -8.75 7.97 14.02
CA ILE A 181 -8.13 7.36 12.83
C ILE A 181 -9.04 6.29 12.23
N LYS A 182 -9.20 6.32 10.92
CA LYS A 182 -9.91 5.31 10.14
C LYS A 182 -9.07 4.92 8.93
N VAL A 183 -9.09 3.64 8.58
CA VAL A 183 -8.51 3.12 7.33
C VAL A 183 -9.58 2.27 6.67
N LEU A 184 -10.01 2.67 5.48
CA LEU A 184 -11.16 2.13 4.77
C LEU A 184 -10.79 1.82 3.33
N THR A 185 -11.61 0.98 2.69
CA THR A 185 -11.62 0.84 1.22
C THR A 185 -12.78 1.68 0.67
N ALA A 186 -12.55 2.37 -0.44
CA ALA A 186 -13.58 3.17 -1.10
C ALA A 186 -14.80 2.34 -1.51
N PRO A 187 -15.98 2.95 -1.65
CA PRO A 187 -17.17 2.27 -2.14
C PRO A 187 -16.95 1.65 -3.52
N ALA A 188 -17.62 0.55 -3.84
CA ALA A 188 -17.44 -0.20 -5.08
C ALA A 188 -17.57 0.67 -6.34
N LYS A 189 -18.48 1.64 -6.36
CA LYS A 189 -18.67 2.59 -7.45
C LYS A 189 -17.41 3.45 -7.68
N ASP A 190 -16.81 3.93 -6.61
CA ASP A 190 -15.62 4.79 -6.68
C ASP A 190 -14.38 3.99 -7.08
N LEU A 191 -14.29 2.73 -6.62
CA LEU A 191 -13.25 1.80 -7.05
C LEU A 191 -13.33 1.53 -8.57
N GLN A 192 -14.53 1.26 -9.11
CA GLN A 192 -14.72 1.02 -10.55
C GLN A 192 -14.36 2.23 -11.43
N ASN A 193 -14.54 3.43 -10.89
CA ASN A 193 -14.24 4.68 -11.59
C ASN A 193 -12.80 5.16 -11.36
N HIS A 194 -12.06 4.57 -10.43
CA HIS A 194 -10.69 4.95 -10.17
C HIS A 194 -9.81 4.68 -11.41
N ARG A 195 -8.95 5.65 -11.71
CA ARG A 195 -7.95 5.56 -12.78
C ARG A 195 -6.57 5.86 -12.19
N GLY A 196 -5.58 5.11 -12.63
CA GLY A 196 -4.21 5.26 -12.16
C GLY A 196 -3.81 4.24 -11.09
N LYS A 197 -2.68 4.49 -10.46
CA LYS A 197 -2.09 3.56 -9.48
C LYS A 197 -2.95 3.43 -8.22
N PRO A 198 -2.96 2.26 -7.58
CA PRO A 198 -3.55 2.09 -6.26
C PRO A 198 -2.96 3.10 -5.26
N MET A 199 -3.82 3.69 -4.42
CA MET A 199 -3.39 4.71 -3.48
C MET A 199 -4.33 4.78 -2.27
N TYR A 200 -3.86 5.44 -1.23
CA TYR A 200 -4.71 5.96 -0.16
C TYR A 200 -4.86 7.46 -0.30
N LYS A 201 -6.10 7.94 -0.29
CA LYS A 201 -6.42 9.35 -0.10
C LYS A 201 -6.71 9.60 1.37
N VAL A 202 -6.20 10.73 1.87
CA VAL A 202 -6.35 11.09 3.28
C VAL A 202 -7.25 12.31 3.37
N THR A 203 -8.29 12.20 4.19
CA THR A 203 -9.18 13.33 4.52
C THR A 203 -9.05 13.66 6.00
N ILE A 204 -9.15 14.96 6.32
CA ILE A 204 -9.19 15.45 7.69
C ILE A 204 -10.59 16.00 7.96
N ASP A 205 -11.17 15.56 9.07
CA ASP A 205 -12.43 16.07 9.60
C ASP A 205 -12.22 16.66 11.01
N VAL A 206 -12.99 17.67 11.36
CA VAL A 206 -13.05 18.25 12.70
C VAL A 206 -14.26 17.64 13.41
N GLN A 207 -14.04 17.04 14.59
CA GLN A 207 -15.08 16.44 15.44
C GLN A 207 -15.76 17.50 16.33
#